data_22c7dbe8f8475cfb77afa2e3759ac51c
#
_entry.id   22c7dbe8f8475cfb77afa2e3759ac51c
#
_cell.length_a   1.000
_cell.length_b   1.000
_cell.length_c   1.000
_cell.angle_alpha   90.00
_cell.angle_beta   90.00
_cell.angle_gamma   90.00
#
_symmetry.space_group_name_H-M   'P 1'
#
loop_
_entity.id
_entity.type
_entity.pdbx_description
1 polymer ?
#
loop_
_entity_poly.entity_id
_entity_poly.type
_entity_poly.pdbx_seq_one_letter_code
_entity_poly.pdbx_strand_id
1 'polypeptide(L)'
;GVQTCALPIFKARQRPLIFITSNNEKELPDAFLRRCFFHFIKFPEPDTMRQIVGVHFPTLKGDLLSVAMKTFYDVRNLPGLKKKPSTSELLDWLKLLVAEDIPLSALQSADNKVSVPPLVGALLKNEQDVSLFEKLVFMNQRNR
;
A
#
# COMPACT_ATOMS: atom_id res chain seq x y z
N GLY A 1 43.55 -27.74 25.02
CA GLY A 1 43.75 -26.42 24.45
C GLY A 1 42.43 -25.82 24.07
N VAL A 2 41.99 -24.74 24.74
CA VAL A 2 40.82 -23.96 24.38
C VAL A 2 41.23 -23.10 23.18
N GLN A 3 40.72 -23.44 22.00
CA GLN A 3 40.94 -22.67 20.80
C GLN A 3 40.01 -21.44 20.86
N THR A 4 40.49 -20.32 21.38
CA THR A 4 39.79 -19.03 21.29
C THR A 4 39.88 -18.56 19.85
N CYS A 5 38.78 -18.72 19.11
CA CYS A 5 38.65 -18.15 17.79
C CYS A 5 38.45 -16.62 17.95
N ALA A 6 39.56 -15.89 18.00
CA ALA A 6 39.53 -14.44 18.02
C ALA A 6 39.13 -13.98 16.59
N LEU A 7 37.90 -13.58 16.42
CA LEU A 7 37.45 -12.93 15.17
C LEU A 7 38.26 -11.63 15.00
N PRO A 8 38.76 -11.35 13.79
CA PRO A 8 39.50 -10.13 13.54
C PRO A 8 38.61 -8.90 13.79
N ILE A 9 39.08 -8.00 14.65
CA ILE A 9 38.38 -6.74 14.92
C ILE A 9 38.78 -5.73 13.86
N PHE A 10 37.81 -5.37 13.01
CA PHE A 10 37.98 -4.30 12.03
C PHE A 10 37.52 -2.98 12.65
N LYS A 11 38.42 -1.98 12.70
CA LYS A 11 38.08 -0.64 13.15
C LYS A 11 37.78 0.23 11.93
N ALA A 12 36.53 0.67 11.77
CA ALA A 12 36.17 1.60 10.72
C ALA A 12 36.85 2.97 10.93
N ARG A 13 37.34 3.59 9.83
CA ARG A 13 37.92 4.94 9.86
C ARG A 13 36.86 6.02 10.09
N GLN A 14 35.62 5.77 9.65
CA GLN A 14 34.47 6.64 9.84
C GLN A 14 33.31 5.81 10.38
N ARG A 15 32.47 6.41 11.23
CA ARG A 15 31.27 5.75 11.73
C ARG A 15 30.23 5.68 10.62
N PRO A 16 29.69 4.50 10.29
CA PRO A 16 28.62 4.38 9.32
C PRO A 16 27.33 4.99 9.86
N LEU A 17 26.57 5.64 9.00
CA LEU A 17 25.16 5.99 9.24
C LEU A 17 24.32 4.82 8.74
N ILE A 18 23.50 4.24 9.64
CA ILE A 18 22.72 3.05 9.34
C ILE A 18 21.25 3.41 9.39
N PHE A 19 20.52 3.16 8.29
CA PHE A 19 19.08 3.26 8.20
C PHE A 19 18.49 1.85 8.13
N ILE A 20 17.49 1.60 8.97
CA ILE A 20 16.79 0.31 9.02
C ILE A 20 15.31 0.60 8.80
N THR A 21 14.71 -0.06 7.82
CA THR A 21 13.29 0.06 7.51
C THR A 21 12.56 -1.22 7.86
N SER A 22 11.34 -1.10 8.36
CA SER A 22 10.44 -2.21 8.67
C SER A 22 9.03 -1.88 8.20
N ASN A 23 8.33 -2.84 7.63
CA ASN A 23 6.92 -2.74 7.26
C ASN A 23 5.97 -3.09 8.41
N ASN A 24 6.49 -3.27 9.61
CA ASN A 24 5.73 -3.56 10.84
C ASN A 24 4.88 -4.84 10.79
N GLU A 25 5.27 -5.83 9.98
CA GLU A 25 4.61 -7.15 9.98
C GLU A 25 4.86 -7.95 11.26
N LYS A 26 5.99 -7.66 11.92
CA LYS A 26 6.34 -8.19 13.24
C LYS A 26 6.85 -7.06 14.12
N GLU A 27 6.48 -7.09 15.39
CA GLU A 27 7.01 -6.16 16.37
C GLU A 27 8.54 -6.30 16.48
N LEU A 28 9.22 -5.16 16.47
CA LEU A 28 10.67 -5.14 16.67
C LEU A 28 10.97 -5.32 18.16
N PRO A 29 11.98 -6.15 18.50
CA PRO A 29 12.34 -6.36 19.91
C PRO A 29 12.72 -5.05 20.60
N ASP A 30 12.29 -4.89 21.86
CA ASP A 30 12.62 -3.70 22.67
C ASP A 30 14.11 -3.42 22.77
N ALA A 31 14.93 -4.47 22.87
CA ALA A 31 16.37 -4.37 22.92
C ALA A 31 16.96 -3.74 21.64
N PHE A 32 16.29 -3.90 20.51
CA PHE A 32 16.65 -3.29 19.24
C PHE A 32 16.22 -1.81 19.21
N LEU A 33 14.96 -1.53 19.57
CA LEU A 33 14.39 -0.18 19.56
C LEU A 33 15.17 0.78 20.47
N ARG A 34 15.64 0.33 21.64
CA ARG A 34 16.45 1.14 22.57
C ARG A 34 17.79 1.62 21.99
N ARG A 35 18.27 0.99 20.91
CA ARG A 35 19.54 1.33 20.25
C ARG A 35 19.38 2.16 19.00
N CYS A 36 18.13 2.50 18.63
CA CYS A 36 17.79 3.21 17.40
C CYS A 36 16.99 4.46 17.70
N PHE A 37 17.13 5.48 16.85
CA PHE A 37 16.14 6.55 16.77
C PHE A 37 14.97 6.03 15.94
N PHE A 38 13.79 6.01 16.53
CA PHE A 38 12.58 5.53 15.86
C PHE A 38 11.86 6.65 15.15
N HIS A 39 11.50 6.42 13.89
CA HIS A 39 10.64 7.32 13.11
C HIS A 39 9.52 6.52 12.45
N PHE A 40 8.28 6.88 12.76
CA PHE A 40 7.11 6.27 12.14
C PHE A 40 6.71 7.04 10.89
N ILE A 41 6.73 6.36 9.76
CA ILE A 41 6.28 6.92 8.47
C ILE A 41 4.77 6.65 8.35
N LYS A 42 3.96 7.71 8.46
CA LYS A 42 2.52 7.61 8.26
C LYS A 42 2.20 7.31 6.79
N PHE A 43 1.08 6.61 6.59
CA PHE A 43 0.57 6.41 5.23
C PHE A 43 0.26 7.78 4.59
N PRO A 44 0.63 8.00 3.33
CA PRO A 44 0.45 9.29 2.66
C PRO A 44 -1.01 9.71 2.60
N GLU A 45 -1.27 10.98 2.87
CA GLU A 45 -2.55 11.62 2.61
C GLU A 45 -2.81 11.73 1.09
N PRO A 46 -4.07 11.91 0.66
CA PRO A 46 -4.43 11.93 -0.76
C PRO A 46 -3.60 12.87 -1.64
N ASP A 47 -3.28 14.07 -1.14
CA ASP A 47 -2.49 15.05 -1.90
C ASP A 47 -1.04 14.62 -2.08
N THR A 48 -0.43 14.08 -1.02
CA THR A 48 0.92 13.50 -1.10
C THR A 48 0.93 12.28 -2.02
N MET A 49 -0.10 11.44 -1.94
CA MET A 49 -0.23 10.28 -2.82
C MET A 49 -0.37 10.68 -4.29
N ARG A 50 -1.11 11.76 -4.61
CA ARG A 50 -1.18 12.30 -5.98
C ARG A 50 0.20 12.70 -6.50
N GLN A 51 1.02 13.33 -5.67
CA GLN A 51 2.40 13.69 -6.04
C GLN A 51 3.24 12.43 -6.31
N ILE A 52 3.14 11.42 -5.46
CA ILE A 52 3.84 10.14 -5.65
C ILE A 52 3.42 9.51 -6.98
N VAL A 53 2.11 9.39 -7.24
CA VAL A 53 1.61 8.84 -8.51
C VAL A 53 2.07 9.68 -9.70
N GLY A 54 2.07 11.01 -9.58
CA GLY A 54 2.54 11.92 -10.65
C GLY A 54 4.00 11.70 -11.04
N VAL A 55 4.87 11.31 -10.11
CA VAL A 55 6.26 10.95 -10.40
C VAL A 55 6.35 9.65 -11.20
N HIS A 56 5.51 8.66 -10.89
CA HIS A 56 5.52 7.35 -11.56
C HIS A 56 4.76 7.35 -12.90
N PHE A 57 3.72 8.18 -13.00
CA PHE A 57 2.82 8.24 -14.16
C PHE A 57 2.61 9.69 -14.61
N PRO A 58 3.63 10.36 -15.17
CA PRO A 58 3.54 11.78 -15.53
C PRO A 58 2.52 12.08 -16.64
N THR A 59 2.17 11.08 -17.42
CA THR A 59 1.22 11.20 -18.55
C THR A 59 -0.20 10.71 -18.23
N LEU A 60 -0.47 10.32 -16.97
CA LEU A 60 -1.78 9.81 -16.58
C LEU A 60 -2.84 10.91 -16.65
N LYS A 61 -3.97 10.61 -17.32
CA LYS A 61 -5.10 11.56 -17.42
C LYS A 61 -5.64 11.89 -16.02
N GLY A 62 -5.84 13.18 -15.74
CA GLY A 62 -6.25 13.67 -14.41
C GLY A 62 -7.58 13.10 -13.92
N ASP A 63 -8.53 12.85 -14.85
CA ASP A 63 -9.82 12.24 -14.52
C ASP A 63 -9.67 10.80 -14.04
N LEU A 64 -8.85 10.00 -14.73
CA LEU A 64 -8.57 8.61 -14.34
C LEU A 64 -7.86 8.59 -12.98
N LEU A 65 -6.87 9.45 -12.78
CA LEU A 65 -6.19 9.58 -11.50
C LEU A 65 -7.16 9.91 -10.37
N SER A 66 -8.05 10.87 -10.58
CA SER A 66 -8.99 11.32 -9.55
C SER A 66 -9.96 10.22 -9.13
N VAL A 67 -10.50 9.47 -10.09
CA VAL A 67 -11.42 8.36 -9.81
C VAL A 67 -10.68 7.18 -9.18
N ALA A 68 -9.51 6.82 -9.71
CA ALA A 68 -8.71 5.74 -9.16
C ALA A 68 -8.27 6.02 -7.72
N MET A 69 -7.85 7.24 -7.42
CA MET A 69 -7.50 7.67 -6.06
C MET A 69 -8.69 7.54 -5.11
N LYS A 70 -9.88 8.03 -5.51
CA LYS A 70 -11.09 7.86 -4.70
C LYS A 70 -11.36 6.39 -4.42
N THR A 71 -11.41 5.57 -5.46
CA THR A 71 -11.65 4.12 -5.35
C THR A 71 -10.64 3.45 -4.42
N PHE A 72 -9.36 3.79 -4.56
CA PHE A 72 -8.31 3.24 -3.71
C PHE A 72 -8.52 3.57 -2.23
N TYR A 73 -8.82 4.83 -1.89
CA TYR A 73 -9.05 5.22 -0.50
C TYR A 73 -10.36 4.65 0.04
N ASP A 74 -11.40 4.52 -0.79
CA ASP A 74 -12.65 3.87 -0.42
C ASP A 74 -12.39 2.40 -0.04
N VAL A 75 -11.63 1.67 -0.85
CA VAL A 75 -11.21 0.29 -0.55
C VAL A 75 -10.35 0.24 0.71
N ARG A 76 -9.32 1.10 0.80
CA ARG A 76 -8.39 1.08 1.94
C ARG A 76 -9.05 1.40 3.27
N ASN A 77 -10.09 2.23 3.27
CA ASN A 77 -10.80 2.65 4.48
C ASN A 77 -11.93 1.69 4.90
N LEU A 78 -12.13 0.60 4.17
CA LEU A 78 -13.11 -0.41 4.54
C LEU A 78 -12.77 -1.02 5.91
N PRO A 79 -13.75 -1.13 6.81
CA PRO A 79 -13.56 -1.79 8.09
C PRO A 79 -13.38 -3.30 7.90
N GLY A 80 -12.54 -3.92 8.72
CA GLY A 80 -12.36 -5.37 8.75
C GLY A 80 -11.34 -5.94 7.76
N LEU A 81 -10.67 -5.11 6.94
CA LEU A 81 -9.58 -5.59 6.11
C LEU A 81 -8.41 -6.07 6.99
N LYS A 82 -7.93 -7.28 6.72
CA LYS A 82 -6.72 -7.82 7.35
C LYS A 82 -5.47 -7.08 6.92
N LYS A 83 -5.39 -6.78 5.61
CA LYS A 83 -4.29 -6.04 5.02
C LYS A 83 -4.81 -4.90 4.16
N LYS A 84 -4.61 -3.67 4.63
CA LYS A 84 -4.94 -2.49 3.85
C LYS A 84 -3.97 -2.34 2.67
N PRO A 85 -4.47 -2.06 1.46
CA PRO A 85 -3.60 -1.86 0.30
C PRO A 85 -2.61 -0.71 0.53
N SER A 86 -1.36 -0.90 0.14
CA SER A 86 -0.26 0.06 0.26
C SER A 86 -0.10 0.93 -1.00
N THR A 87 0.88 1.82 -0.97
CA THR A 87 1.26 2.63 -2.13
C THR A 87 1.71 1.75 -3.31
N SER A 88 2.40 0.64 -3.03
CA SER A 88 2.85 -0.29 -4.09
C SER A 88 1.67 -0.93 -4.81
N GLU A 89 0.66 -1.42 -4.07
CA GLU A 89 -0.55 -1.98 -4.66
C GLU A 89 -1.31 -0.94 -5.49
N LEU A 90 -1.34 0.33 -5.07
CA LEU A 90 -1.93 1.41 -5.87
C LEU A 90 -1.19 1.60 -7.20
N LEU A 91 0.15 1.67 -7.15
CA LEU A 91 0.96 1.87 -8.35
C LEU A 91 0.84 0.68 -9.32
N ASP A 92 0.86 -0.55 -8.80
CA ASP A 92 0.66 -1.75 -9.60
C ASP A 92 -0.73 -1.78 -10.24
N TRP A 93 -1.76 -1.42 -9.48
CA TRP A 93 -3.13 -1.36 -10.00
C TRP A 93 -3.28 -0.30 -11.08
N LEU A 94 -2.75 0.91 -10.90
CA LEU A 94 -2.75 1.96 -11.92
C LEU A 94 -2.02 1.53 -13.18
N LYS A 95 -0.87 0.85 -13.04
CA LYS A 95 -0.12 0.30 -14.16
C LYS A 95 -0.96 -0.68 -14.98
N LEU A 96 -1.70 -1.56 -14.31
CA LEU A 96 -2.59 -2.53 -14.95
C LEU A 96 -3.78 -1.84 -15.62
N LEU A 97 -4.41 -0.85 -14.96
CA LEU A 97 -5.51 -0.09 -15.55
C LEU A 97 -5.10 0.59 -16.87
N VAL A 98 -3.88 1.12 -16.91
CA VAL A 98 -3.34 1.76 -18.12
C VAL A 98 -2.97 0.72 -19.17
N ALA A 99 -2.35 -0.41 -18.78
CA ALA A 99 -1.92 -1.45 -19.70
C ALA A 99 -3.10 -2.17 -20.39
N GLU A 100 -4.20 -2.36 -19.66
CA GLU A 100 -5.42 -3.00 -20.17
C GLU A 100 -6.41 -2.00 -20.79
N ASP A 101 -6.01 -0.73 -20.91
CA ASP A 101 -6.85 0.37 -21.44
C ASP A 101 -8.26 0.41 -20.83
N ILE A 102 -8.33 0.22 -19.50
CA ILE A 102 -9.61 0.17 -18.79
C ILE A 102 -10.31 1.54 -18.86
N PRO A 103 -11.53 1.60 -19.39
CA PRO A 103 -12.22 2.87 -19.55
C PRO A 103 -12.63 3.46 -18.18
N LEU A 104 -12.64 4.78 -18.09
CA LEU A 104 -13.04 5.51 -16.89
C LEU A 104 -14.44 5.11 -16.40
N SER A 105 -15.36 4.80 -17.32
CA SER A 105 -16.70 4.34 -17.00
C SER A 105 -16.75 3.04 -16.20
N ALA A 106 -15.75 2.17 -16.35
CA ALA A 106 -15.65 0.93 -15.57
C ALA A 106 -15.26 1.17 -14.12
N LEU A 107 -14.64 2.31 -13.82
CA LEU A 107 -14.28 2.74 -12.46
C LEU A 107 -15.38 3.60 -11.83
N GLN A 108 -16.19 4.25 -12.65
CA GLN A 108 -17.31 5.07 -12.21
C GLN A 108 -18.55 4.20 -12.03
N SER A 109 -19.02 4.08 -10.81
CA SER A 109 -20.33 3.46 -10.56
C SER A 109 -21.43 4.44 -10.94
N ALA A 110 -22.39 4.00 -11.74
CA ALA A 110 -23.47 4.83 -12.28
C ALA A 110 -24.32 5.58 -11.24
N ASP A 111 -24.31 5.17 -9.97
CA ASP A 111 -25.19 5.69 -8.91
C ASP A 111 -24.46 6.00 -7.59
N ASN A 112 -23.22 6.44 -7.60
CA ASN A 112 -22.44 6.57 -6.35
C ASN A 112 -22.40 5.28 -5.49
N LYS A 113 -22.67 4.13 -6.09
CA LYS A 113 -22.60 2.84 -5.41
C LYS A 113 -21.15 2.37 -5.37
N VAL A 114 -20.74 1.81 -4.25
CA VAL A 114 -19.48 1.08 -4.19
C VAL A 114 -19.63 -0.13 -5.10
N SER A 115 -18.84 -0.20 -6.16
CA SER A 115 -18.74 -1.36 -7.05
C SER A 115 -17.37 -2.01 -6.90
N VAL A 116 -17.28 -3.29 -7.24
CA VAL A 116 -15.98 -3.96 -7.27
C VAL A 116 -15.16 -3.34 -8.40
N PRO A 117 -14.03 -2.70 -8.10
CA PRO A 117 -13.22 -2.09 -9.13
C PRO A 117 -12.60 -3.17 -10.02
N PRO A 118 -12.38 -2.90 -11.31
CA PRO A 118 -11.65 -3.81 -12.18
C PRO A 118 -10.27 -4.10 -11.58
N LEU A 119 -9.80 -5.33 -11.77
CA LEU A 119 -8.48 -5.78 -11.30
C LEU A 119 -8.28 -5.63 -9.78
N VAL A 120 -9.35 -5.80 -8.99
CA VAL A 120 -9.33 -5.66 -7.52
C VAL A 120 -8.25 -6.51 -6.85
N GLY A 121 -7.87 -7.65 -7.44
CA GLY A 121 -6.77 -8.49 -6.97
C GLY A 121 -5.39 -7.82 -7.00
N ALA A 122 -5.23 -6.71 -7.72
CA ALA A 122 -4.02 -5.90 -7.62
C ALA A 122 -3.98 -5.09 -6.32
N LEU A 123 -5.13 -4.66 -5.81
CA LEU A 123 -5.28 -3.90 -4.56
C LEU A 123 -5.35 -4.82 -3.33
N LEU A 124 -6.16 -5.87 -3.39
CA LEU A 124 -6.40 -6.79 -2.28
C LEU A 124 -5.67 -8.11 -2.56
N LYS A 125 -4.61 -8.38 -1.81
CA LYS A 125 -3.74 -9.56 -1.96
C LYS A 125 -4.15 -10.73 -1.04
N ASN A 126 -5.31 -10.64 -0.42
CA ASN A 126 -5.83 -11.66 0.50
C ASN A 126 -7.25 -12.06 0.08
N GLU A 127 -7.50 -13.35 -0.09
CA GLU A 127 -8.81 -13.90 -0.49
C GLU A 127 -9.94 -13.47 0.46
N GLN A 128 -9.67 -13.44 1.77
CA GLN A 128 -10.68 -13.04 2.76
C GLN A 128 -11.04 -11.56 2.63
N ASP A 129 -10.08 -10.70 2.29
CA ASP A 129 -10.31 -9.27 2.07
C ASP A 129 -11.11 -9.04 0.79
N VAL A 130 -10.85 -9.80 -0.28
CA VAL A 130 -11.64 -9.75 -1.51
C VAL A 130 -13.08 -10.19 -1.22
N SER A 131 -13.27 -11.33 -0.56
CA SER A 131 -14.60 -11.84 -0.21
C SER A 131 -15.37 -10.90 0.71
N LEU A 132 -14.70 -10.25 1.67
CA LEU A 132 -15.29 -9.23 2.53
C LEU A 132 -15.77 -8.03 1.71
N PHE A 133 -14.93 -7.57 0.81
CA PHE A 133 -15.26 -6.43 -0.06
C PHE A 133 -16.48 -6.72 -0.94
N GLU A 134 -16.51 -7.87 -1.61
CA GLU A 134 -17.64 -8.30 -2.45
C GLU A 134 -18.94 -8.40 -1.65
N LYS A 135 -18.91 -8.96 -0.44
CA LYS A 135 -20.06 -9.01 0.46
C LYS A 135 -20.58 -7.63 0.83
N LEU A 136 -19.70 -6.69 1.17
CA LEU A 136 -20.07 -5.32 1.51
C LEU A 136 -20.70 -4.59 0.33
N VAL A 137 -20.15 -4.77 -0.87
CA VAL A 137 -20.73 -4.23 -2.11
C VAL A 137 -22.13 -4.80 -2.33
N PHE A 138 -22.30 -6.11 -2.20
CA PHE A 138 -23.60 -6.78 -2.40
C PHE A 138 -24.64 -6.35 -1.35
N MET A 139 -24.26 -6.23 -0.09
CA MET A 139 -25.16 -5.75 0.99
C MET A 139 -25.63 -4.32 0.73
N ASN A 140 -24.72 -3.45 0.27
CA ASN A 140 -25.03 -2.05 -0.03
C ASN A 140 -25.98 -1.88 -1.24
N GLN A 141 -26.01 -2.89 -2.12
CA GLN A 141 -26.94 -2.94 -3.23
C GLN A 141 -28.37 -3.41 -2.82
N ARG A 142 -28.47 -4.22 -1.75
CA ARG A 142 -29.77 -4.76 -1.28
C ARG A 142 -30.52 -3.85 -0.32
N ASN A 143 -29.85 -2.94 0.36
CA ASN A 143 -30.46 -2.06 1.37
C ASN A 143 -31.09 -0.77 0.77
N ARG A 144 -31.40 -0.81 -0.51
CA ARG A 144 -32.20 0.19 -1.23
C ARG A 144 -33.18 -0.50 -2.15
#